data_fca51d248d5c6a40d44892868796f461
#
_entry.id   fca51d248d5c6a40d44892868796f461
#
_cell.length_a   1.000
_cell.length_b   1.000
_cell.length_c   1.000
_cell.angle_alpha   90.00
_cell.angle_beta   90.00
_cell.angle_gamma   90.00
#
_symmetry.space_group_name_H-M   'P 1'
#
loop_
_entity.id
_entity.type
_entity.pdbx_description
1 polymer ?
#
loop_
_entity_poly.entity_id
_entity_poly.type
_entity_poly.pdbx_seq_one_letter_code
_entity_poly.pdbx_strand_id
1 'polypeptide(L)'
;MFVTEKLKTFSWVNVGNPDHEDFEKLQTEYKIDEDTISDILDPDEQPRLEVEDDYKVIIVRFPIINRENYTMWHTEPLSIIFSTNRVITVCRKRCDLLDKIKKSEKTSREEFILNIMYYIAESYLRMLKELNKRVLASKRMLQERIRKQELMDLLDVENSYTLYMAAIKGNV
;
A
#
# COMPACT_ATOMS: atom_id res chain seq x y z
N MET A 1 14.93 5.02 1.52
CA MET A 1 15.22 6.05 0.46
C MET A 1 14.24 7.20 0.64
N PHE A 2 14.77 8.38 0.91
CA PHE A 2 14.02 9.60 1.23
C PHE A 2 13.99 10.53 0.00
N VAL A 3 12.81 10.85 -0.52
CA VAL A 3 12.64 11.74 -1.67
C VAL A 3 11.68 12.85 -1.30
N THR A 4 12.11 14.12 -1.47
CA THR A 4 11.28 15.28 -1.18
C THR A 4 10.98 16.03 -2.46
N GLU A 5 9.70 16.29 -2.71
CA GLU A 5 9.23 17.12 -3.82
C GLU A 5 8.41 18.30 -3.30
N LYS A 6 8.69 19.50 -3.80
CA LYS A 6 7.96 20.70 -3.46
C LYS A 6 6.90 20.98 -4.51
N LEU A 7 5.64 20.94 -4.11
CA LEU A 7 4.49 21.34 -4.90
C LEU A 7 4.07 22.77 -4.51
N LYS A 8 3.18 23.41 -5.26
CA LYS A 8 2.83 24.81 -5.04
C LYS A 8 2.19 25.07 -3.67
N THR A 9 1.35 24.15 -3.21
CA THR A 9 0.55 24.31 -1.98
C THR A 9 1.06 23.48 -0.79
N PHE A 10 1.87 22.45 -1.04
CA PHE A 10 2.42 21.57 -0.01
C PHE A 10 3.74 20.95 -0.48
N SER A 11 4.46 20.32 0.44
CA SER A 11 5.61 19.47 0.13
C SER A 11 5.22 17.99 0.30
N TRP A 12 5.66 17.15 -0.64
CA TRP A 12 5.53 15.71 -0.51
C TRP A 12 6.87 15.07 -0.20
N VAL A 13 6.88 14.25 0.83
CA VAL A 13 8.03 13.45 1.26
C VAL A 13 7.68 11.99 1.09
N ASN A 14 8.43 11.27 0.26
CA ASN A 14 8.25 9.84 0.06
C ASN A 14 9.41 9.07 0.70
N VAL A 15 9.07 8.19 1.64
CA VAL A 15 10.03 7.36 2.37
C VAL A 15 9.75 5.90 2.04
N GLY A 16 10.50 5.36 1.09
CA GLY A 16 10.39 3.95 0.68
C GLY A 16 11.55 3.13 1.23
N ASN A 17 11.23 1.98 1.83
CA ASN A 17 12.21 1.11 2.49
C ASN A 17 13.09 1.87 3.48
N PRO A 18 12.49 2.49 4.54
CA PRO A 18 13.20 3.31 5.50
C PRO A 18 14.25 2.51 6.26
N ASP A 19 15.38 3.14 6.54
CA ASP A 19 16.41 2.68 7.47
C ASP A 19 16.33 3.44 8.80
N HIS A 20 17.25 3.18 9.71
CA HIS A 20 17.26 3.81 11.02
C HIS A 20 17.42 5.33 10.93
N GLU A 21 18.26 5.83 10.03
CA GLU A 21 18.47 7.26 9.83
C GLU A 21 17.21 7.95 9.28
N ASP A 22 16.47 7.27 8.40
CA ASP A 22 15.18 7.74 7.87
C ASP A 22 14.14 7.90 9.01
N PHE A 23 14.11 6.98 10.00
CA PHE A 23 13.22 7.08 11.17
C PHE A 23 13.64 8.17 12.13
N GLU A 24 14.92 8.28 12.47
CA GLU A 24 15.43 9.39 13.29
C GLU A 24 15.05 10.75 12.66
N LYS A 25 15.12 10.85 11.35
CA LYS A 25 14.74 12.05 10.62
C LYS A 25 13.24 12.32 10.68
N LEU A 26 12.39 11.31 10.55
CA LEU A 26 10.95 11.44 10.74
C LEU A 26 10.62 11.97 12.14
N GLN A 27 11.29 11.46 13.17
CA GLN A 27 11.09 11.87 14.55
C GLN A 27 11.61 13.30 14.83
N THR A 28 12.83 13.62 14.41
CA THR A 28 13.50 14.87 14.78
C THR A 28 13.11 16.05 13.90
N GLU A 29 13.09 15.89 12.56
CA GLU A 29 12.80 16.97 11.62
C GLU A 29 11.31 17.12 11.35
N TYR A 30 10.57 15.99 11.30
CA TYR A 30 9.16 15.99 10.95
C TYR A 30 8.23 15.89 12.16
N LYS A 31 8.79 15.65 13.35
CA LYS A 31 8.10 15.57 14.65
C LYS A 31 6.99 14.52 14.68
N ILE A 32 7.23 13.40 14.02
CA ILE A 32 6.36 12.25 14.09
C ILE A 32 6.68 11.51 15.40
N ASP A 33 5.67 11.18 16.18
CA ASP A 33 5.86 10.50 17.47
C ASP A 33 6.34 9.04 17.30
N GLU A 34 6.87 8.48 18.39
CA GLU A 34 7.44 7.14 18.41
C GLU A 34 6.41 6.05 18.19
N ASP A 35 5.18 6.23 18.69
CA ASP A 35 4.10 5.26 18.53
C ASP A 35 3.68 5.19 17.06
N THR A 36 3.48 6.33 16.40
CA THR A 36 3.22 6.38 14.94
C THR A 36 4.36 5.71 14.13
N ILE A 37 5.62 5.90 14.52
CA ILE A 37 6.76 5.25 13.85
C ILE A 37 6.74 3.74 14.07
N SER A 38 6.41 3.28 15.29
CA SER A 38 6.27 1.85 15.60
C SER A 38 5.20 1.19 14.72
N ASP A 39 4.06 1.84 14.57
CA ASP A 39 2.95 1.37 13.73
C ASP A 39 3.32 1.31 12.24
N ILE A 40 4.08 2.29 11.75
CA ILE A 40 4.61 2.29 10.38
C ILE A 40 5.52 1.06 10.12
N LEU A 41 6.19 0.58 11.15
CA LEU A 41 7.10 -0.57 11.09
C LEU A 41 6.37 -1.91 11.10
N ASP A 42 5.15 -1.96 11.62
CA ASP A 42 4.39 -3.21 11.71
C ASP A 42 3.89 -3.66 10.32
N PRO A 43 4.33 -4.85 9.83
CA PRO A 43 3.84 -5.39 8.55
C PRO A 43 2.35 -5.76 8.60
N ASP A 44 1.83 -6.03 9.79
CA ASP A 44 0.45 -6.47 10.01
C ASP A 44 -0.49 -5.33 10.42
N GLU A 45 0.04 -4.09 10.36
CA GLU A 45 -0.72 -2.89 10.72
C GLU A 45 -2.06 -2.79 9.99
N GLN A 46 -3.11 -2.43 10.76
CA GLN A 46 -4.47 -2.38 10.26
C GLN A 46 -4.82 -1.00 9.69
N PRO A 47 -5.62 -0.96 8.60
CA PRO A 47 -6.10 0.31 8.06
C PRO A 47 -6.91 1.10 9.09
N ARG A 48 -6.56 2.39 9.23
CA ARG A 48 -7.26 3.33 10.11
C ARG A 48 -6.92 4.77 9.80
N LEU A 49 -7.69 5.67 10.37
CA LEU A 49 -7.42 7.10 10.41
C LEU A 49 -7.17 7.52 11.86
N GLU A 50 -6.06 8.18 12.12
CA GLU A 50 -5.72 8.80 13.39
C GLU A 50 -5.61 10.30 13.25
N VAL A 51 -5.91 11.00 14.33
CA VAL A 51 -5.86 12.46 14.39
C VAL A 51 -5.02 12.84 15.59
N GLU A 52 -3.81 13.30 15.31
CA GLU A 52 -2.89 13.88 16.29
C GLU A 52 -3.01 15.40 16.31
N ASP A 53 -2.39 16.04 17.28
CA ASP A 53 -2.48 17.49 17.46
C ASP A 53 -1.92 18.26 16.25
N ASP A 54 -0.79 17.83 15.70
CA ASP A 54 -0.06 18.54 14.64
C ASP A 54 -0.23 17.91 13.23
N TYR A 55 -0.69 16.68 13.13
CA TYR A 55 -0.85 15.94 11.88
C TYR A 55 -1.96 14.89 11.97
N LYS A 56 -2.31 14.34 10.83
CA LYS A 56 -3.21 13.18 10.71
C LYS A 56 -2.50 12.04 10.01
N VAL A 57 -2.85 10.82 10.38
CA VAL A 57 -2.30 9.61 9.79
C VAL A 57 -3.42 8.79 9.16
N ILE A 58 -3.28 8.44 7.90
CA ILE A 58 -4.10 7.44 7.23
C ILE A 58 -3.22 6.24 6.97
N ILE A 59 -3.56 5.10 7.55
CA ILE A 59 -2.93 3.83 7.24
C ILE A 59 -3.87 3.06 6.33
N VAL A 60 -3.36 2.65 5.18
CA VAL A 60 -4.08 1.83 4.19
C VAL A 60 -3.22 0.66 3.77
N ARG A 61 -3.83 -0.40 3.31
CA ARG A 61 -3.10 -1.53 2.73
C ARG A 61 -3.21 -1.50 1.21
N PHE A 62 -2.13 -1.83 0.51
CA PHE A 62 -2.14 -1.94 -0.94
C PHE A 62 -1.59 -3.30 -1.40
N PRO A 63 -2.09 -3.83 -2.53
CA PRO A 63 -1.69 -5.15 -2.99
C PRO A 63 -0.33 -5.11 -3.67
N ILE A 64 0.52 -6.09 -3.35
CA ILE A 64 1.78 -6.34 -4.04
C ILE A 64 1.85 -7.76 -4.55
N ILE A 65 2.62 -7.96 -5.62
CA ILE A 65 2.94 -9.27 -6.17
C ILE A 65 4.27 -9.70 -5.61
N ASN A 66 4.34 -10.88 -5.01
CA ASN A 66 5.62 -11.49 -4.70
C ASN A 66 6.34 -11.83 -6.02
N ARG A 67 7.49 -11.17 -6.27
CA ARG A 67 8.27 -11.38 -7.50
C ARG A 67 8.99 -12.72 -7.54
N GLU A 68 9.24 -13.34 -6.39
CA GLU A 68 9.88 -14.64 -6.28
C GLU A 68 8.89 -15.79 -6.53
N ASN A 69 7.65 -15.59 -6.12
CA ASN A 69 6.56 -16.51 -6.36
C ASN A 69 5.33 -15.77 -6.90
N TYR A 70 5.19 -15.73 -8.22
CA TYR A 70 4.11 -15.01 -8.91
C TYR A 70 2.70 -15.52 -8.59
N THR A 71 2.59 -16.61 -7.84
CA THR A 71 1.31 -17.17 -7.39
C THR A 71 0.85 -16.57 -6.07
N MET A 72 1.78 -16.00 -5.28
CA MET A 72 1.50 -15.50 -3.94
C MET A 72 1.41 -13.97 -3.94
N TRP A 73 0.21 -13.46 -3.72
CA TRP A 73 -0.07 -12.04 -3.58
C TRP A 73 -0.37 -11.71 -2.13
N HIS A 74 0.17 -10.61 -1.66
CA HIS A 74 -0.06 -10.12 -0.31
C HIS A 74 -0.32 -8.63 -0.30
N THR A 75 -0.59 -8.07 0.86
CA THR A 75 -0.78 -6.63 1.05
C THR A 75 0.29 -6.06 1.96
N GLU A 76 0.69 -4.82 1.70
CA GLU A 76 1.59 -4.07 2.58
C GLU A 76 0.89 -2.79 3.07
N PRO A 77 1.18 -2.34 4.28
CA PRO A 77 0.70 -1.05 4.76
C PRO A 77 1.43 0.10 4.07
N LEU A 78 0.69 1.16 3.83
CA LEU A 78 1.17 2.47 3.40
C LEU A 78 0.64 3.50 4.39
N SER A 79 1.52 4.20 5.07
CA SER A 79 1.17 5.30 5.96
C SER A 79 1.23 6.61 5.19
N ILE A 80 0.16 7.41 5.31
CA ILE A 80 0.03 8.74 4.71
C ILE A 80 -0.16 9.72 5.87
N ILE A 81 0.91 10.41 6.24
CA ILE A 81 0.94 11.40 7.31
C ILE A 81 0.80 12.77 6.67
N PHE A 82 -0.13 13.58 7.13
CA PHE A 82 -0.33 14.89 6.52
C PHE A 82 -0.70 15.98 7.51
N SER A 83 -0.18 17.16 7.24
CA SER A 83 -0.46 18.41 7.97
C SER A 83 -0.92 19.48 6.98
N THR A 84 -1.05 20.73 7.42
CA THR A 84 -1.53 21.84 6.58
C THR A 84 -0.73 22.01 5.28
N ASN A 85 0.59 21.84 5.32
CA ASN A 85 1.50 22.14 4.20
C ASN A 85 2.38 20.96 3.78
N ARG A 86 2.10 19.75 4.26
CA ARG A 86 2.96 18.59 4.01
C ARG A 86 2.17 17.29 3.91
N VAL A 87 2.64 16.41 3.04
CA VAL A 87 2.24 15.01 2.97
C VAL A 87 3.51 14.17 3.04
N ILE A 88 3.53 13.18 3.91
CA ILE A 88 4.61 12.20 4.03
C ILE A 88 4.00 10.83 3.75
N THR A 89 4.55 10.10 2.81
CA THR A 89 4.18 8.70 2.56
C THR A 89 5.32 7.80 3.01
N VAL A 90 5.00 6.81 3.84
CA VAL A 90 5.99 5.85 4.34
C VAL A 90 5.53 4.44 4.01
N CYS A 91 6.41 3.65 3.41
CA CYS A 91 6.16 2.26 3.13
C CYS A 91 7.42 1.43 3.39
N ARG A 92 7.29 0.31 4.11
CA ARG A 92 8.40 -0.61 4.43
C ARG A 92 9.07 -1.20 3.19
N LYS A 93 8.33 -1.35 2.11
CA LYS A 93 8.84 -1.78 0.80
C LYS A 93 8.66 -0.66 -0.21
N ARG A 94 9.40 -0.73 -1.31
CA ARG A 94 9.19 0.20 -2.41
C ARG A 94 7.76 0.11 -2.92
N CYS A 95 7.07 1.22 -2.94
CA CYS A 95 5.70 1.35 -3.41
C CYS A 95 5.69 1.95 -4.83
N ASP A 96 5.80 1.09 -5.87
CA ASP A 96 5.79 1.51 -7.29
C ASP A 96 4.49 2.22 -7.69
N LEU A 97 3.45 2.14 -6.85
CA LEU A 97 2.18 2.83 -7.05
C LEU A 97 2.35 4.34 -6.95
N LEU A 98 3.18 4.82 -6.01
CA LEU A 98 3.43 6.24 -5.80
C LEU A 98 4.14 6.88 -7.00
N ASP A 99 4.94 6.11 -7.75
CA ASP A 99 5.61 6.59 -8.96
C ASP A 99 4.62 6.94 -10.09
N LYS A 100 3.39 6.40 -10.03
CA LYS A 100 2.33 6.62 -11.04
C LYS A 100 1.49 7.85 -10.79
N ILE A 101 1.59 8.44 -9.61
CA ILE A 101 0.77 9.59 -9.24
C ILE A 101 1.16 10.78 -10.12
N LYS A 102 0.20 11.25 -10.91
CA LYS A 102 0.37 12.46 -11.70
C LYS A 102 0.45 13.66 -10.77
N LYS A 103 1.56 14.39 -10.86
CA LYS A 103 1.82 15.60 -10.09
C LYS A 103 1.64 16.79 -11.01
N SER A 104 0.87 17.74 -10.57
CA SER A 104 0.68 19.03 -11.24
C SER A 104 0.93 20.13 -10.21
N GLU A 105 1.46 21.25 -10.63
CA GLU A 105 1.62 22.42 -9.75
C GLU A 105 0.29 22.91 -9.14
N LYS A 106 -0.83 22.54 -9.77
CA LYS A 106 -2.18 22.92 -9.34
C LYS A 106 -2.84 21.88 -8.42
N THR A 107 -2.21 20.72 -8.19
CA THR A 107 -2.77 19.65 -7.36
C THR A 107 -2.82 20.12 -5.91
N SER A 108 -4.00 20.08 -5.29
CA SER A 108 -4.16 20.33 -3.86
C SER A 108 -3.67 19.13 -3.05
N ARG A 109 -3.41 19.34 -1.77
CA ARG A 109 -3.03 18.25 -0.85
C ARG A 109 -4.09 17.16 -0.78
N GLU A 110 -5.34 17.55 -0.67
CA GLU A 110 -6.50 16.65 -0.59
C GLU A 110 -6.65 15.83 -1.88
N GLU A 111 -6.52 16.49 -3.02
CA GLU A 111 -6.54 15.82 -4.33
C GLU A 111 -5.38 14.82 -4.46
N PHE A 112 -4.21 15.16 -3.94
CA PHE A 112 -3.06 14.27 -3.95
C PHE A 112 -3.31 13.00 -3.12
N ILE A 113 -3.86 13.14 -1.90
CA ILE A 113 -4.22 12.00 -1.04
C ILE A 113 -5.30 11.14 -1.69
N LEU A 114 -6.34 11.76 -2.26
CA LEU A 114 -7.39 11.04 -2.98
C LEU A 114 -6.85 10.29 -4.20
N ASN A 115 -5.86 10.84 -4.90
CA ASN A 115 -5.19 10.15 -6.00
C ASN A 115 -4.43 8.91 -5.51
N ILE A 116 -3.77 8.96 -4.34
CA ILE A 116 -3.16 7.77 -3.73
C ILE A 116 -4.23 6.68 -3.53
N MET A 117 -5.35 7.03 -2.89
CA MET A 117 -6.47 6.10 -2.65
C MET A 117 -7.03 5.52 -3.95
N TYR A 118 -7.21 6.36 -4.96
CA TYR A 118 -7.66 5.93 -6.29
C TYR A 118 -6.73 4.89 -6.92
N TYR A 119 -5.42 5.12 -6.90
CA TYR A 119 -4.45 4.16 -7.45
C TYR A 119 -4.37 2.86 -6.64
N ILE A 120 -4.59 2.91 -5.33
CA ILE A 120 -4.73 1.72 -4.49
C ILE A 120 -5.94 0.91 -4.93
N ALA A 121 -7.10 1.54 -5.05
CA ALA A 121 -8.34 0.89 -5.52
C ALA A 121 -8.19 0.30 -6.93
N GLU A 122 -7.57 1.05 -7.86
CA GLU A 122 -7.27 0.55 -9.21
C GLU A 122 -6.34 -0.68 -9.17
N SER A 123 -5.37 -0.69 -8.25
CA SER A 123 -4.48 -1.83 -8.06
C SER A 123 -5.23 -3.08 -7.60
N TYR A 124 -6.15 -2.96 -6.66
CA TYR A 124 -7.01 -4.06 -6.25
C TYR A 124 -7.87 -4.57 -7.39
N LEU A 125 -8.51 -3.70 -8.16
CA LEU A 125 -9.31 -4.10 -9.31
C LEU A 125 -8.50 -4.88 -10.35
N ARG A 126 -7.28 -4.45 -10.62
CA ARG A 126 -6.36 -5.15 -11.54
C ARG A 126 -5.99 -6.53 -11.01
N MET A 127 -5.64 -6.62 -9.73
CA MET A 127 -5.27 -7.88 -9.09
C MET A 127 -6.45 -8.85 -9.03
N LEU A 128 -7.64 -8.40 -8.68
CA LEU A 128 -8.85 -9.22 -8.68
C LEU A 128 -9.20 -9.77 -10.07
N LYS A 129 -9.01 -8.96 -11.13
CA LYS A 129 -9.17 -9.42 -12.52
C LYS A 129 -8.17 -10.54 -12.85
N GLU A 130 -6.94 -10.43 -12.40
CA GLU A 130 -5.92 -11.44 -12.62
C GLU A 130 -6.19 -12.72 -11.83
N LEU A 131 -6.60 -12.61 -10.55
CA LEU A 131 -7.07 -13.73 -9.74
C LEU A 131 -8.21 -14.48 -10.44
N ASN A 132 -9.22 -13.75 -10.91
CA ASN A 132 -10.37 -14.35 -11.61
C ASN A 132 -9.95 -15.12 -12.88
N LYS A 133 -9.00 -14.59 -13.66
CA LYS A 133 -8.45 -15.31 -14.81
C LYS A 133 -7.80 -16.64 -14.39
N ARG A 134 -7.02 -16.65 -13.30
CA ARG A 134 -6.38 -17.87 -12.78
C ARG A 134 -7.39 -18.87 -12.29
N VAL A 135 -8.41 -18.44 -11.55
CA VAL A 135 -9.53 -19.33 -11.13
C VAL A 135 -10.19 -19.99 -12.33
N LEU A 136 -10.48 -19.22 -13.39
CA LEU A 136 -11.10 -19.76 -14.61
C LEU A 136 -10.19 -20.74 -15.35
N ALA A 137 -8.89 -20.47 -15.39
CA ALA A 137 -7.91 -21.37 -15.99
C ALA A 137 -7.81 -22.68 -15.19
N SER A 138 -7.70 -22.61 -13.85
CA SER A 138 -7.66 -23.79 -12.97
C SER A 138 -8.94 -24.62 -13.07
N LYS A 139 -10.13 -23.98 -13.14
CA LYS A 139 -11.40 -24.71 -13.35
C LYS A 139 -11.43 -25.53 -14.65
N ARG A 140 -10.84 -25.02 -15.74
CA ARG A 140 -10.75 -25.75 -17.01
C ARG A 140 -9.81 -26.97 -16.91
N MET A 141 -8.68 -26.82 -16.20
CA MET A 141 -7.72 -27.89 -15.97
C MET A 141 -8.24 -29.00 -15.03
N LEU A 142 -9.03 -28.64 -14.02
CA LEU A 142 -9.65 -29.57 -13.06
C LEU A 142 -10.60 -30.58 -13.74
N GLN A 143 -11.13 -30.27 -14.94
CA GLN A 143 -11.96 -31.20 -15.68
C GLN A 143 -11.15 -32.34 -16.31
N GLU A 144 -9.83 -32.25 -16.41
CA GLU A 144 -9.00 -33.23 -17.11
C GLU A 144 -8.17 -34.14 -16.21
N ARG A 145 -7.69 -33.77 -15.05
CA ARG A 145 -7.08 -34.57 -13.94
C ARG A 145 -6.47 -33.66 -12.89
N ILE A 146 -6.86 -33.85 -11.61
CA ILE A 146 -6.30 -33.10 -10.47
C ILE A 146 -4.86 -33.53 -10.23
N ARG A 147 -3.89 -32.64 -10.44
CA ARG A 147 -2.52 -32.77 -9.96
C ARG A 147 -2.38 -32.03 -8.62
N LYS A 148 -1.50 -32.53 -7.73
CA LYS A 148 -1.23 -31.93 -6.42
C LYS A 148 -0.83 -30.43 -6.54
N GLN A 149 -0.09 -30.05 -7.58
CA GLN A 149 0.33 -28.69 -7.84
C GLN A 149 -0.84 -27.75 -8.12
N GLU A 150 -1.84 -28.19 -8.88
CA GLU A 150 -3.03 -27.42 -9.22
C GLU A 150 -3.91 -27.14 -7.99
N LEU A 151 -3.90 -28.08 -7.02
CA LEU A 151 -4.57 -27.87 -5.73
C LEU A 151 -3.86 -26.80 -4.90
N MET A 152 -2.53 -26.81 -4.88
CA MET A 152 -1.74 -25.78 -4.18
C MET A 152 -1.96 -24.39 -4.81
N ASP A 153 -1.96 -24.29 -6.14
CA ASP A 153 -2.23 -23.03 -6.84
C ASP A 153 -3.64 -22.48 -6.53
N LEU A 154 -4.63 -23.37 -6.34
CA LEU A 154 -5.97 -22.98 -5.93
C LEU A 154 -6.01 -22.45 -4.49
N LEU A 155 -5.30 -23.10 -3.56
CA LEU A 155 -5.17 -22.63 -2.18
C LEU A 155 -4.48 -21.27 -2.09
N ASP A 156 -3.44 -21.04 -2.89
CA ASP A 156 -2.75 -19.74 -2.97
C ASP A 156 -3.69 -18.63 -3.47
N VAL A 157 -4.55 -18.95 -4.44
CA VAL A 157 -5.57 -18.02 -4.95
C VAL A 157 -6.61 -17.72 -3.86
N GLU A 158 -7.08 -18.72 -3.11
CA GLU A 158 -8.05 -18.56 -2.02
C GLU A 158 -7.47 -17.69 -0.90
N ASN A 159 -6.24 -17.96 -0.48
CA ASN A 159 -5.54 -17.17 0.52
C ASN A 159 -5.38 -15.70 0.06
N SER A 160 -4.95 -15.49 -1.18
CA SER A 160 -4.80 -14.16 -1.76
C SER A 160 -6.13 -13.39 -1.81
N TYR A 161 -7.22 -14.08 -2.19
CA TYR A 161 -8.56 -13.49 -2.19
C TYR A 161 -9.00 -13.07 -0.78
N THR A 162 -8.78 -13.92 0.21
CA THR A 162 -9.12 -13.66 1.62
C THR A 162 -8.38 -12.45 2.16
N LEU A 163 -7.06 -12.37 1.91
CA LEU A 163 -6.24 -11.23 2.31
C LEU A 163 -6.71 -9.92 1.65
N TYR A 164 -7.05 -9.97 0.36
CA TYR A 164 -7.54 -8.79 -0.35
C TYR A 164 -8.90 -8.32 0.15
N MET A 165 -9.81 -9.26 0.42
CA MET A 165 -11.12 -8.90 0.98
C MET A 165 -11.00 -8.27 2.36
N ALA A 166 -10.11 -8.78 3.22
CA ALA A 166 -9.84 -8.20 4.52
C ALA A 166 -9.25 -6.79 4.40
N ALA A 167 -8.24 -6.62 3.54
CA ALA A 167 -7.59 -5.31 3.32
C ALA A 167 -8.54 -4.27 2.70
N ILE A 168 -9.35 -4.65 1.70
CA ILE A 168 -10.35 -3.76 1.10
C ILE A 168 -11.38 -3.31 2.13
N LYS A 169 -11.89 -4.24 2.96
CA LYS A 169 -12.84 -3.91 4.03
C LYS A 169 -12.23 -2.96 5.07
N GLY A 170 -10.95 -3.14 5.40
CA GLY A 170 -10.25 -2.26 6.33
C GLY A 170 -9.98 -0.87 5.76
N ASN A 171 -9.78 -0.76 4.45
CA ASN A 171 -9.51 0.52 3.76
C ASN A 171 -10.78 1.39 3.55
N VAL A 172 -11.99 0.89 3.86
CA VAL A 172 -13.27 1.61 3.72
C VAL A 172 -13.66 2.27 5.03
#